data_808cf5cd07bda2f4d77081c4f5ee08d3
#
_entry.id   808cf5cd07bda2f4d77081c4f5ee08d3
#
_cell.length_a   1.000
_cell.length_b   1.000
_cell.length_c   1.000
_cell.angle_alpha   90.00
_cell.angle_beta   90.00
_cell.angle_gamma   90.00
#
_symmetry.space_group_name_H-M   'P 1'
#
loop_
_entity.id
_entity.type
_entity.pdbx_description
1 polymer ?
#
loop_
_entity_poly.entity_id
_entity_poly.type
_entity_poly.pdbx_seq_one_letter_code
_entity_poly.pdbx_strand_id
1 'polypeptide(L)'
;MATRVVVTGLGCRTPLGASLAESWQNLLKGRSGIVALASLPNYSSDFEPVSHSIPASVTVGKCQDGLEQSGGLITDQDQRRCAQFTKLALLSTEEALKDAGLLNEDNSTLDTSKADPERFGCVIGSGIGSIEDICSATLALHNDRKKVSPLFIPRILSNMAAGNVSIKFGLKGISHCVSTACATGNNAIGDAYNFIRLGMQDICVAGASESCINPLSLAGFIRAKSINTDDGVSRPFDRRRSGFVLGEGAGSLVVESLESALRRKATIYAEIKGYGLSSDAFHITSPSLDGEGARRAMKMAIEMGKIDASDVGYVNAHATSTVLGDRAESHAIKATLLPGRREELFVSSNKGAIGHLLGAAGAVESIFTIMALKDRIIPHTLNLTDVGGAKGDDYEALFSGINFLQKQPRKHEGLRYALCNSFGFGGVNTCLLFERWQHDM
;
A
#
# COMPACT_ATOMS: atom_id res chain seq x y z
N MET A 1 -1.75 -17.69 25.67
CA MET A 1 -0.77 -16.98 24.81
C MET A 1 -1.56 -16.26 23.71
N ALA A 2 -1.11 -15.11 23.21
CA ALA A 2 -1.80 -14.45 22.10
C ALA A 2 -1.63 -15.29 20.82
N THR A 3 -2.66 -15.35 20.00
CA THR A 3 -2.65 -16.07 18.72
C THR A 3 -1.60 -15.50 17.79
N ARG A 4 -0.72 -16.33 17.25
CA ARG A 4 0.23 -15.94 16.18
C ARG A 4 -0.52 -15.77 14.88
N VAL A 5 -0.13 -14.77 14.12
CA VAL A 5 -0.82 -14.38 12.88
C VAL A 5 0.16 -14.39 11.72
N VAL A 6 -0.19 -15.10 10.67
CA VAL A 6 0.67 -15.33 9.52
C VAL A 6 0.01 -14.89 8.21
N VAL A 7 0.82 -14.67 7.20
CA VAL A 7 0.38 -14.33 5.84
C VAL A 7 0.53 -15.55 4.95
N THR A 8 -0.55 -15.94 4.29
CA THR A 8 -0.61 -17.18 3.49
C THR A 8 -1.03 -16.97 2.04
N GLY A 9 -1.39 -15.75 1.66
CA GLY A 9 -1.70 -15.40 0.29
C GLY A 9 -1.45 -13.93 0.00
N LEU A 10 -1.01 -13.64 -1.20
CA LEU A 10 -0.62 -12.31 -1.66
C LEU A 10 -1.17 -12.04 -3.06
N GLY A 11 -1.69 -10.84 -3.28
CA GLY A 11 -2.13 -10.39 -4.60
C GLY A 11 -2.09 -8.88 -4.73
N CYS A 12 -1.70 -8.37 -5.88
CA CYS A 12 -1.67 -6.93 -6.12
C CYS A 12 -1.95 -6.55 -7.57
N ARG A 13 -2.31 -5.29 -7.75
CA ARG A 13 -2.41 -4.58 -9.02
C ARG A 13 -1.66 -3.27 -8.87
N THR A 14 -0.65 -3.04 -9.71
CA THR A 14 0.25 -1.90 -9.58
C THR A 14 0.58 -1.31 -10.95
N PRO A 15 1.20 -0.12 -11.01
CA PRO A 15 1.74 0.40 -12.26
C PRO A 15 2.84 -0.47 -12.89
N LEU A 16 3.45 -1.38 -12.13
CA LEU A 16 4.49 -2.29 -12.63
C LEU A 16 3.94 -3.59 -13.22
N GLY A 17 2.69 -3.94 -12.96
CA GLY A 17 2.10 -5.16 -13.50
C GLY A 17 0.71 -5.46 -12.99
N ALA A 18 0.02 -6.33 -13.72
CA ALA A 18 -1.32 -6.82 -13.43
C ALA A 18 -1.33 -8.05 -12.49
N SER A 19 -0.19 -8.42 -11.94
CA SER A 19 -0.04 -9.50 -10.96
C SER A 19 1.11 -9.21 -10.00
N LEU A 20 1.15 -9.93 -8.87
CA LEU A 20 2.27 -9.87 -7.93
C LEU A 20 3.58 -10.30 -8.60
N ALA A 21 3.57 -11.40 -9.33
CA ALA A 21 4.77 -11.93 -9.96
C ALA A 21 5.38 -10.92 -10.94
N GLU A 22 4.56 -10.30 -11.79
CA GLU A 22 5.01 -9.28 -12.72
C GLU A 22 5.49 -8.01 -12.00
N SER A 23 4.71 -7.52 -11.03
CA SER A 23 5.05 -6.32 -10.25
C SER A 23 6.37 -6.48 -9.51
N TRP A 24 6.58 -7.62 -8.85
CA TRP A 24 7.81 -7.91 -8.11
C TRP A 24 9.03 -8.01 -9.02
N GLN A 25 8.93 -8.77 -10.13
CA GLN A 25 10.02 -8.89 -11.09
C GLN A 25 10.41 -7.54 -11.72
N ASN A 26 9.41 -6.72 -12.07
CA ASN A 26 9.66 -5.41 -12.66
C ASN A 26 10.26 -4.43 -11.63
N LEU A 27 9.84 -4.51 -10.36
CA LEU A 27 10.44 -3.73 -9.27
C LEU A 27 11.93 -4.09 -9.09
N LEU A 28 12.27 -5.37 -9.03
CA LEU A 28 13.66 -5.82 -8.90
C LEU A 28 14.53 -5.47 -10.13
N LYS A 29 13.93 -5.41 -11.32
CA LYS A 29 14.63 -4.94 -12.54
C LYS A 29 14.79 -3.43 -12.60
N GLY A 30 14.31 -2.67 -11.62
CA GLY A 30 14.36 -1.20 -11.61
C GLY A 30 13.52 -0.57 -12.71
N ARG A 31 12.42 -1.20 -13.12
CA ARG A 31 11.49 -0.61 -14.08
C ARG A 31 10.62 0.44 -13.41
N SER A 32 10.23 1.46 -14.19
CA SER A 32 9.25 2.45 -13.77
C SER A 32 7.89 2.13 -14.37
N GLY A 33 6.85 2.17 -13.53
CA GLY A 33 5.46 2.16 -13.97
C GLY A 33 4.86 3.57 -14.07
N ILE A 34 5.68 4.60 -13.87
CA ILE A 34 5.27 6.01 -13.97
C ILE A 34 5.33 6.44 -15.43
N VAL A 35 4.27 7.08 -15.91
CA VAL A 35 4.10 7.55 -17.27
C VAL A 35 3.72 9.02 -17.29
N ALA A 36 3.98 9.71 -18.42
CA ALA A 36 3.50 11.07 -18.62
C ALA A 36 1.97 11.10 -18.60
N LEU A 37 1.36 12.08 -17.93
CA LEU A 37 -0.09 12.23 -17.89
C LEU A 37 -0.67 12.33 -19.32
N ALA A 38 0.04 13.03 -20.21
CA ALA A 38 -0.34 13.20 -21.62
C ALA A 38 -0.35 11.88 -22.43
N SER A 39 0.23 10.81 -21.94
CA SER A 39 0.20 9.49 -22.59
C SER A 39 -1.04 8.66 -22.26
N LEU A 40 -1.88 9.12 -21.31
CA LEU A 40 -3.10 8.40 -20.97
C LEU A 40 -4.13 8.45 -22.11
N PRO A 41 -4.84 7.35 -22.39
CA PRO A 41 -5.84 7.31 -23.48
C PRO A 41 -6.95 8.36 -23.35
N ASN A 42 -7.32 8.72 -22.12
CA ASN A 42 -8.35 9.70 -21.81
C ASN A 42 -7.81 11.12 -21.58
N TYR A 43 -6.53 11.40 -21.95
CA TYR A 43 -5.94 12.71 -21.69
C TYR A 43 -6.72 13.85 -22.36
N SER A 44 -7.01 13.72 -23.66
CA SER A 44 -7.68 14.78 -24.42
C SER A 44 -9.11 15.06 -23.97
N SER A 45 -9.83 14.05 -23.43
CA SER A 45 -11.18 14.25 -22.90
C SER A 45 -11.21 14.83 -21.50
N ASP A 46 -10.33 14.37 -20.62
CA ASP A 46 -10.45 14.59 -19.19
C ASP A 46 -9.48 15.65 -18.68
N PHE A 47 -8.25 15.69 -19.17
CA PHE A 47 -7.18 16.51 -18.61
C PHE A 47 -6.83 17.74 -19.47
N GLU A 48 -6.84 17.64 -20.79
CA GLU A 48 -6.51 18.75 -21.66
C GLU A 48 -7.42 19.98 -21.45
N PRO A 49 -8.75 19.84 -21.25
CA PRO A 49 -9.63 20.98 -20.95
C PRO A 49 -9.26 21.74 -19.67
N VAL A 50 -8.58 21.12 -18.73
CA VAL A 50 -8.16 21.71 -17.45
C VAL A 50 -6.63 21.86 -17.32
N SER A 51 -5.91 21.82 -18.44
CA SER A 51 -4.44 21.92 -18.50
C SER A 51 -3.87 23.21 -17.89
N HIS A 52 -4.68 24.27 -17.77
CA HIS A 52 -4.31 25.50 -17.05
C HIS A 52 -4.08 25.26 -15.55
N SER A 53 -4.63 24.19 -14.98
CA SER A 53 -4.48 23.82 -13.56
C SER A 53 -3.53 22.66 -13.33
N ILE A 54 -3.10 21.94 -14.37
CA ILE A 54 -2.25 20.75 -14.30
C ILE A 54 -1.07 20.92 -15.25
N PRO A 55 0.15 21.19 -14.75
CA PRO A 55 1.33 21.36 -15.59
C PRO A 55 1.64 20.13 -16.46
N ALA A 56 2.18 20.36 -17.65
CA ALA A 56 2.54 19.31 -18.61
C ALA A 56 3.64 18.36 -18.10
N SER A 57 4.40 18.78 -17.10
CA SER A 57 5.43 17.95 -16.40
C SER A 57 4.85 16.87 -15.51
N VAL A 58 3.55 16.91 -15.20
CA VAL A 58 2.92 15.94 -14.31
C VAL A 58 2.94 14.54 -14.93
N THR A 59 3.37 13.59 -14.12
CA THR A 59 3.36 12.16 -14.41
C THR A 59 2.49 11.43 -13.42
N VAL A 60 2.09 10.21 -13.74
CA VAL A 60 1.22 9.37 -12.90
C VAL A 60 1.64 7.91 -12.94
N GLY A 61 1.39 7.19 -11.85
CA GLY A 61 1.52 5.74 -11.78
C GLY A 61 0.19 5.07 -12.12
N LYS A 62 -0.13 4.94 -13.42
CA LYS A 62 -1.38 4.31 -13.88
C LYS A 62 -1.31 2.80 -13.69
N CYS A 63 -2.26 2.24 -12.94
CA CYS A 63 -2.32 0.81 -12.68
C CYS A 63 -2.63 0.04 -13.97
N GLN A 64 -1.91 -1.05 -14.18
CA GLN A 64 -2.27 -2.06 -15.16
C GLN A 64 -3.33 -2.95 -14.52
N ASP A 65 -4.60 -2.69 -14.82
CA ASP A 65 -5.71 -3.36 -14.14
C ASP A 65 -5.87 -4.83 -14.51
N GLY A 66 -5.41 -5.23 -15.70
CA GLY A 66 -5.52 -6.61 -16.16
C GLY A 66 -6.98 -7.08 -16.33
N LEU A 67 -7.92 -6.16 -16.53
CA LEU A 67 -9.35 -6.47 -16.67
C LEU A 67 -9.60 -7.48 -17.80
N GLU A 68 -8.88 -7.36 -18.91
CA GLU A 68 -8.98 -8.31 -20.04
C GLU A 68 -8.47 -9.72 -19.68
N GLN A 69 -7.56 -9.80 -18.68
CA GLN A 69 -6.96 -11.03 -18.19
C GLN A 69 -7.69 -11.60 -16.98
N SER A 70 -8.79 -10.98 -16.56
CA SER A 70 -9.51 -11.34 -15.33
C SER A 70 -10.24 -12.69 -15.38
N GLY A 71 -10.18 -13.39 -16.53
CA GLY A 71 -10.82 -14.71 -16.65
C GLY A 71 -12.33 -14.71 -16.40
N GLY A 72 -12.98 -13.55 -16.52
CA GLY A 72 -14.42 -13.41 -16.26
C GLY A 72 -14.78 -13.06 -14.81
N LEU A 73 -13.81 -12.82 -13.92
CA LEU A 73 -14.10 -12.40 -12.53
C LEU A 73 -14.92 -11.11 -12.50
N ILE A 74 -14.54 -10.12 -13.31
CA ILE A 74 -15.28 -8.86 -13.46
C ILE A 74 -16.30 -9.01 -14.58
N THR A 75 -17.56 -9.27 -14.21
CA THR A 75 -18.67 -9.43 -15.15
C THR A 75 -19.15 -8.07 -15.69
N ASP A 76 -19.98 -8.07 -16.74
CA ASP A 76 -20.65 -6.85 -17.24
C ASP A 76 -21.48 -6.17 -16.16
N GLN A 77 -22.01 -6.93 -15.21
CA GLN A 77 -22.73 -6.41 -14.07
C GLN A 77 -21.78 -5.69 -13.10
N ASP A 78 -20.61 -6.27 -12.84
CA ASP A 78 -19.58 -5.65 -11.98
C ASP A 78 -19.02 -4.38 -12.64
N GLN A 79 -18.85 -4.35 -13.97
CA GLN A 79 -18.46 -3.14 -14.71
C GLN A 79 -19.43 -1.96 -14.47
N ARG A 80 -20.72 -2.24 -14.37
CA ARG A 80 -21.73 -1.20 -14.12
C ARG A 80 -21.87 -0.82 -12.64
N ARG A 81 -21.67 -1.79 -11.73
CA ARG A 81 -21.91 -1.62 -10.28
C ARG A 81 -20.72 -1.12 -9.51
N CYS A 82 -19.52 -1.48 -9.93
CA CYS A 82 -18.29 -1.20 -9.17
C CYS A 82 -17.53 -0.01 -9.73
N ALA A 83 -17.06 0.86 -8.86
CA ALA A 83 -16.06 1.86 -9.18
C ALA A 83 -14.70 1.19 -9.46
N GLN A 84 -13.77 1.91 -10.06
CA GLN A 84 -12.46 1.34 -10.45
C GLN A 84 -11.69 0.79 -9.24
N PHE A 85 -11.63 1.52 -8.12
CA PHE A 85 -10.95 1.02 -6.91
C PHE A 85 -11.56 -0.29 -6.40
N THR A 86 -12.88 -0.46 -6.48
CA THR A 86 -13.55 -1.72 -6.11
C THR A 86 -13.18 -2.87 -7.04
N LYS A 87 -13.05 -2.62 -8.35
CA LYS A 87 -12.60 -3.64 -9.32
C LYS A 87 -11.16 -4.06 -9.06
N LEU A 88 -10.27 -3.11 -8.77
CA LEU A 88 -8.88 -3.41 -8.39
C LEU A 88 -8.81 -4.25 -7.10
N ALA A 89 -9.67 -3.96 -6.10
CA ALA A 89 -9.77 -4.77 -4.89
C ALA A 89 -10.21 -6.20 -5.17
N LEU A 90 -11.22 -6.41 -6.02
CA LEU A 90 -11.67 -7.74 -6.43
C LEU A 90 -10.54 -8.53 -7.11
N LEU A 91 -9.83 -7.91 -8.06
CA LEU A 91 -8.75 -8.54 -8.82
C LEU A 91 -7.54 -8.92 -7.93
N SER A 92 -7.13 -8.03 -7.02
CA SER A 92 -6.04 -8.32 -6.10
C SER A 92 -6.43 -9.37 -5.05
N THR A 93 -7.71 -9.36 -4.61
CA THR A 93 -8.21 -10.37 -3.68
C THR A 93 -8.31 -11.75 -4.31
N GLU A 94 -8.80 -11.85 -5.54
CA GLU A 94 -8.82 -13.13 -6.26
C GLU A 94 -7.42 -13.74 -6.34
N GLU A 95 -6.42 -12.95 -6.72
CA GLU A 95 -5.03 -13.40 -6.77
C GLU A 95 -4.56 -13.89 -5.39
N ALA A 96 -4.82 -13.13 -4.31
CA ALA A 96 -4.43 -13.52 -2.96
C ALA A 96 -5.12 -14.79 -2.48
N LEU A 97 -6.41 -14.97 -2.77
CA LEU A 97 -7.17 -16.17 -2.40
C LEU A 97 -6.73 -17.40 -3.20
N LYS A 98 -6.41 -17.24 -4.50
CA LYS A 98 -5.82 -18.30 -5.35
C LYS A 98 -4.46 -18.71 -4.81
N ASP A 99 -3.59 -17.75 -4.52
CA ASP A 99 -2.27 -17.97 -3.96
C ASP A 99 -2.34 -18.71 -2.61
N ALA A 100 -3.32 -18.37 -1.77
CA ALA A 100 -3.60 -19.06 -0.51
C ALA A 100 -4.23 -20.46 -0.69
N GLY A 101 -4.66 -20.83 -1.91
CA GLY A 101 -5.36 -22.08 -2.17
C GLY A 101 -6.74 -22.19 -1.51
N LEU A 102 -7.44 -21.06 -1.33
CA LEU A 102 -8.71 -20.95 -0.59
C LEU A 102 -9.94 -20.87 -1.49
N LEU A 103 -9.78 -20.81 -2.80
CA LEU A 103 -10.90 -20.86 -3.74
C LEU A 103 -11.25 -22.29 -4.13
N ASN A 104 -12.50 -22.50 -4.51
CA ASN A 104 -12.98 -23.74 -5.12
C ASN A 104 -12.35 -23.98 -6.51
N GLU A 105 -12.61 -25.11 -7.13
CA GLU A 105 -11.96 -25.52 -8.38
C GLU A 105 -12.19 -24.54 -9.55
N ASP A 106 -13.36 -23.90 -9.62
CA ASP A 106 -13.68 -22.91 -10.65
C ASP A 106 -13.21 -21.47 -10.30
N ASN A 107 -12.58 -21.31 -9.15
CA ASN A 107 -12.10 -20.03 -8.59
C ASN A 107 -13.20 -18.96 -8.39
N SER A 108 -14.47 -19.35 -8.31
CA SER A 108 -15.58 -18.40 -8.21
C SER A 108 -15.88 -17.95 -6.77
N THR A 109 -15.73 -18.85 -5.80
CA THR A 109 -16.07 -18.62 -4.39
C THR A 109 -15.11 -19.34 -3.46
N LEU A 110 -15.24 -19.05 -2.14
CA LEU A 110 -14.49 -19.72 -1.10
C LEU A 110 -14.74 -21.23 -1.09
N ASP A 111 -13.68 -22.01 -0.96
CA ASP A 111 -13.75 -23.44 -0.66
C ASP A 111 -14.07 -23.66 0.83
N THR A 112 -15.32 -23.93 1.13
CA THR A 112 -15.82 -24.10 2.51
C THR A 112 -15.28 -25.34 3.21
N SER A 113 -14.63 -26.24 2.50
CA SER A 113 -13.93 -27.38 3.11
C SER A 113 -12.61 -26.99 3.75
N LYS A 114 -12.04 -25.85 3.34
CA LYS A 114 -10.75 -25.34 3.82
C LYS A 114 -10.86 -24.23 4.86
N ALA A 115 -11.97 -23.47 4.82
CA ALA A 115 -12.20 -22.35 5.73
C ALA A 115 -13.68 -22.16 6.02
N ASP A 116 -14.01 -21.82 7.27
CA ASP A 116 -15.36 -21.47 7.69
C ASP A 116 -15.70 -20.04 7.23
N PRO A 117 -16.70 -19.84 6.37
CA PRO A 117 -17.11 -18.52 5.91
C PRO A 117 -17.46 -17.54 7.04
N GLU A 118 -18.04 -18.01 8.14
CA GLU A 118 -18.45 -17.18 9.28
C GLU A 118 -17.26 -16.72 10.13
N ARG A 119 -16.12 -17.41 10.00
CA ARG A 119 -14.85 -17.09 10.64
C ARG A 119 -13.84 -16.44 9.68
N PHE A 120 -14.27 -16.11 8.45
CA PHE A 120 -13.46 -15.50 7.42
C PHE A 120 -13.92 -14.05 7.14
N GLY A 121 -13.13 -13.10 7.60
CA GLY A 121 -13.40 -11.67 7.47
C GLY A 121 -12.78 -11.01 6.24
N CYS A 122 -13.16 -9.74 6.03
CA CYS A 122 -12.65 -8.86 4.97
C CYS A 122 -12.41 -7.47 5.52
N VAL A 123 -11.17 -6.99 5.49
CA VAL A 123 -10.76 -5.64 5.91
C VAL A 123 -10.05 -4.97 4.75
N ILE A 124 -10.81 -4.28 3.90
CA ILE A 124 -10.25 -3.57 2.74
C ILE A 124 -10.64 -2.10 2.82
N GLY A 125 -9.59 -1.25 2.88
CA GLY A 125 -9.72 0.19 2.97
C GLY A 125 -9.61 0.90 1.63
N SER A 126 -10.05 2.15 1.62
CA SER A 126 -9.79 3.15 0.58
C SER A 126 -9.67 4.51 1.25
N GLY A 127 -8.68 5.30 0.85
CA GLY A 127 -8.45 6.62 1.44
C GLY A 127 -9.50 7.65 1.01
N ILE A 128 -9.99 7.55 -0.23
CA ILE A 128 -10.84 8.59 -0.84
C ILE A 128 -12.13 8.02 -1.44
N GLY A 129 -12.16 6.75 -1.84
CA GLY A 129 -13.27 6.17 -2.60
C GLY A 129 -13.26 6.61 -4.08
N SER A 130 -14.45 6.80 -4.69
CA SER A 130 -14.53 7.17 -6.11
C SER A 130 -14.87 8.64 -6.33
N ILE A 131 -13.84 9.50 -6.36
CA ILE A 131 -14.00 10.91 -6.76
C ILE A 131 -14.47 11.01 -8.22
N GLU A 132 -14.00 10.13 -9.09
CA GLU A 132 -14.38 10.06 -10.51
C GLU A 132 -15.90 9.98 -10.69
N ASP A 133 -16.56 9.05 -9.99
CA ASP A 133 -18.01 8.90 -10.04
C ASP A 133 -18.75 10.10 -9.46
N ILE A 134 -18.18 10.76 -8.44
CA ILE A 134 -18.76 11.99 -7.88
C ILE A 134 -18.72 13.12 -8.91
N CYS A 135 -17.55 13.34 -9.55
CA CYS A 135 -17.39 14.37 -10.56
C CYS A 135 -18.33 14.13 -11.76
N SER A 136 -18.32 12.92 -12.31
CA SER A 136 -19.14 12.56 -13.47
C SER A 136 -20.63 12.69 -13.18
N ALA A 137 -21.11 12.24 -12.01
CA ALA A 137 -22.51 12.36 -11.62
C ALA A 137 -22.91 13.82 -11.41
N THR A 138 -22.04 14.65 -10.80
CA THR A 138 -22.28 16.07 -10.57
C THR A 138 -22.43 16.83 -11.90
N LEU A 139 -21.51 16.59 -12.84
CA LEU A 139 -21.55 17.23 -14.16
C LEU A 139 -22.79 16.79 -14.97
N ALA A 140 -23.11 15.49 -14.96
CA ALA A 140 -24.28 14.96 -15.63
C ALA A 140 -25.59 15.55 -15.08
N LEU A 141 -25.69 15.67 -13.76
CA LEU A 141 -26.87 16.26 -13.10
C LEU A 141 -27.01 17.77 -13.43
N HIS A 142 -25.91 18.51 -13.39
CA HIS A 142 -25.89 19.95 -13.55
C HIS A 142 -26.06 20.37 -15.03
N ASN A 143 -25.26 19.80 -15.93
CA ASN A 143 -25.21 20.22 -17.34
C ASN A 143 -26.29 19.56 -18.18
N ASP A 144 -26.47 18.25 -18.04
CA ASP A 144 -27.35 17.47 -18.91
C ASP A 144 -28.75 17.25 -18.32
N ARG A 145 -28.97 17.66 -17.06
CA ARG A 145 -30.19 17.38 -16.27
C ARG A 145 -30.59 15.92 -16.26
N LYS A 146 -29.62 15.01 -16.36
CA LYS A 146 -29.84 13.57 -16.29
C LYS A 146 -30.13 13.13 -14.86
N LYS A 147 -30.91 12.07 -14.71
CA LYS A 147 -31.14 11.44 -13.41
C LYS A 147 -29.86 10.79 -12.91
N VAL A 148 -29.58 10.97 -11.61
CA VAL A 148 -28.50 10.26 -10.95
C VAL A 148 -28.77 8.77 -10.94
N SER A 149 -27.76 7.95 -11.24
CA SER A 149 -27.87 6.49 -11.23
C SER A 149 -28.25 5.96 -9.83
N PRO A 150 -29.15 4.98 -9.70
CA PRO A 150 -29.41 4.33 -8.42
C PRO A 150 -28.18 3.63 -7.85
N LEU A 151 -27.17 3.36 -8.67
CA LEU A 151 -25.90 2.78 -8.27
C LEU A 151 -24.86 3.82 -7.81
N PHE A 152 -25.17 5.11 -7.87
CA PHE A 152 -24.23 6.17 -7.53
C PHE A 152 -23.68 6.02 -6.11
N ILE A 153 -24.56 5.94 -5.10
CA ILE A 153 -24.15 5.80 -3.71
C ILE A 153 -23.30 4.53 -3.48
N PRO A 154 -23.73 3.33 -3.90
CA PRO A 154 -22.87 2.13 -3.79
C PRO A 154 -21.50 2.24 -4.48
N ARG A 155 -21.38 3.04 -5.54
CA ARG A 155 -20.10 3.21 -6.24
C ARG A 155 -19.11 4.10 -5.50
N ILE A 156 -19.59 5.13 -4.80
CA ILE A 156 -18.71 6.14 -4.17
C ILE A 156 -18.26 5.79 -2.76
N LEU A 157 -18.98 4.93 -2.05
CA LEU A 157 -18.68 4.58 -0.66
C LEU A 157 -17.37 3.76 -0.57
N SER A 158 -16.45 4.18 0.29
CA SER A 158 -15.14 3.54 0.49
C SER A 158 -15.25 2.09 0.98
N ASN A 159 -16.27 1.76 1.79
CA ASN A 159 -16.48 0.40 2.29
C ASN A 159 -16.98 -0.59 1.24
N MET A 160 -17.31 -0.13 0.04
CA MET A 160 -17.85 -1.01 -1.00
C MET A 160 -16.78 -1.90 -1.64
N ALA A 161 -15.50 -1.60 -1.47
CA ALA A 161 -14.44 -2.54 -1.81
C ALA A 161 -14.56 -3.81 -0.93
N ALA A 162 -14.58 -3.65 0.40
CA ALA A 162 -14.76 -4.77 1.33
C ALA A 162 -16.10 -5.49 1.12
N GLY A 163 -17.21 -4.72 0.95
CA GLY A 163 -18.54 -5.27 0.72
C GLY A 163 -18.64 -6.13 -0.54
N ASN A 164 -18.09 -5.66 -1.67
CA ASN A 164 -18.11 -6.43 -2.93
C ASN A 164 -17.22 -7.68 -2.85
N VAL A 165 -16.05 -7.59 -2.20
CA VAL A 165 -15.19 -8.75 -1.95
C VAL A 165 -15.92 -9.79 -1.10
N SER A 166 -16.54 -9.39 0.02
CA SER A 166 -17.31 -10.29 0.88
C SER A 166 -18.43 -11.00 0.11
N ILE A 167 -19.20 -10.25 -0.71
CA ILE A 167 -20.30 -10.79 -1.52
C ILE A 167 -19.76 -11.74 -2.60
N LYS A 168 -18.70 -11.34 -3.31
CA LYS A 168 -18.14 -12.10 -4.43
C LYS A 168 -17.62 -13.46 -4.00
N PHE A 169 -16.91 -13.51 -2.89
CA PHE A 169 -16.23 -14.72 -2.41
C PHE A 169 -16.96 -15.43 -1.27
N GLY A 170 -18.10 -14.91 -0.80
CA GLY A 170 -18.91 -15.53 0.24
C GLY A 170 -18.31 -15.44 1.64
N LEU A 171 -17.55 -14.38 1.95
CA LEU A 171 -16.92 -14.15 3.24
C LEU A 171 -17.95 -13.57 4.22
N LYS A 172 -18.33 -14.32 5.26
CA LYS A 172 -19.42 -13.97 6.18
C LYS A 172 -18.93 -13.45 7.54
N GLY A 173 -17.63 -13.43 7.77
CA GLY A 173 -17.04 -12.90 8.98
C GLY A 173 -17.10 -11.37 9.03
N ILE A 174 -16.20 -10.75 9.81
CA ILE A 174 -16.13 -9.29 9.96
C ILE A 174 -15.89 -8.63 8.60
N SER A 175 -16.78 -7.73 8.18
CA SER A 175 -16.57 -6.84 7.04
C SER A 175 -16.29 -5.43 7.55
N HIS A 176 -15.08 -4.91 7.30
CA HIS A 176 -14.62 -3.64 7.84
C HIS A 176 -13.86 -2.82 6.79
N CYS A 177 -13.98 -1.51 6.86
CA CYS A 177 -13.28 -0.58 5.99
C CYS A 177 -12.55 0.47 6.83
N VAL A 178 -11.27 0.63 6.59
CA VAL A 178 -10.44 1.67 7.18
C VAL A 178 -10.25 2.79 6.15
N SER A 179 -10.28 4.04 6.62
CA SER A 179 -9.96 5.22 5.81
C SER A 179 -9.10 6.17 6.66
N THR A 180 -7.78 6.07 6.49
CA THR A 180 -6.76 6.84 7.22
C THR A 180 -5.75 7.44 6.25
N ALA A 181 -6.27 7.99 5.14
CA ALA A 181 -5.47 8.56 4.05
C ALA A 181 -4.37 7.57 3.58
N CYS A 182 -3.11 8.02 3.49
CA CYS A 182 -2.00 7.17 3.00
C CYS A 182 -1.65 6.00 3.94
N ALA A 183 -2.13 5.99 5.18
CA ALA A 183 -1.89 4.92 6.14
C ALA A 183 -2.93 3.78 6.06
N THR A 184 -3.98 3.93 5.23
CA THR A 184 -5.12 3.02 5.14
C THR A 184 -4.73 1.56 4.97
N GLY A 185 -3.80 1.24 4.06
CA GLY A 185 -3.40 -0.14 3.77
C GLY A 185 -2.75 -0.84 4.97
N ASN A 186 -1.82 -0.16 5.64
CA ASN A 186 -1.20 -0.70 6.84
C ASN A 186 -2.21 -0.85 7.99
N ASN A 187 -3.12 0.12 8.15
CA ASN A 187 -4.16 0.01 9.18
C ASN A 187 -5.11 -1.16 8.90
N ALA A 188 -5.51 -1.39 7.64
CA ALA A 188 -6.37 -2.52 7.29
C ALA A 188 -5.71 -3.87 7.62
N ILE A 189 -4.41 -4.02 7.32
CA ILE A 189 -3.64 -5.22 7.67
C ILE A 189 -3.50 -5.36 9.19
N GLY A 190 -3.21 -4.27 9.89
CA GLY A 190 -3.05 -4.25 11.34
C GLY A 190 -4.36 -4.52 12.10
N ASP A 191 -5.49 -4.03 11.59
CA ASP A 191 -6.79 -4.31 12.19
C ASP A 191 -7.20 -5.77 11.98
N ALA A 192 -6.98 -6.33 10.78
CA ALA A 192 -7.15 -7.76 10.52
C ALA A 192 -6.27 -8.62 11.44
N TYR A 193 -4.99 -8.23 11.61
CA TYR A 193 -4.09 -8.86 12.59
C TYR A 193 -4.68 -8.84 13.99
N ASN A 194 -5.23 -7.71 14.45
CA ASN A 194 -5.84 -7.62 15.76
C ASN A 194 -7.11 -8.47 15.89
N PHE A 195 -8.00 -8.50 14.89
CA PHE A 195 -9.20 -9.35 14.91
C PHE A 195 -8.85 -10.83 15.05
N ILE A 196 -7.81 -11.30 14.34
CA ILE A 196 -7.36 -12.69 14.45
C ILE A 196 -6.66 -12.93 15.79
N ARG A 197 -5.76 -12.05 16.21
CA ARG A 197 -5.03 -12.16 17.47
C ARG A 197 -5.95 -12.23 18.70
N LEU A 198 -7.09 -11.54 18.62
CA LEU A 198 -8.13 -11.53 19.66
C LEU A 198 -9.13 -12.68 19.53
N GLY A 199 -8.97 -13.57 18.54
CA GLY A 199 -9.85 -14.72 18.32
C GLY A 199 -11.22 -14.37 17.72
N MET A 200 -11.39 -13.15 17.23
CA MET A 200 -12.64 -12.71 16.60
C MET A 200 -12.84 -13.32 15.20
N GLN A 201 -11.75 -13.61 14.50
CA GLN A 201 -11.70 -14.26 13.19
C GLN A 201 -10.56 -15.28 13.15
N ASP A 202 -10.64 -16.25 12.24
CA ASP A 202 -9.55 -17.20 11.98
C ASP A 202 -8.74 -16.80 10.76
N ILE A 203 -9.41 -16.27 9.74
CA ILE A 203 -8.82 -15.83 8.46
C ILE A 203 -9.42 -14.47 8.10
N CYS A 204 -8.64 -13.64 7.42
CA CYS A 204 -9.09 -12.35 6.92
C CYS A 204 -8.41 -12.01 5.59
N VAL A 205 -9.16 -11.53 4.60
CA VAL A 205 -8.57 -10.75 3.50
C VAL A 205 -8.35 -9.34 4.02
N ALA A 206 -7.12 -8.85 3.94
CA ALA A 206 -6.74 -7.54 4.44
C ALA A 206 -5.98 -6.75 3.38
N GLY A 207 -6.25 -5.46 3.26
CA GLY A 207 -5.53 -4.62 2.30
C GLY A 207 -6.26 -3.33 1.98
N ALA A 208 -5.93 -2.76 0.83
CA ALA A 208 -6.55 -1.52 0.37
C ALA A 208 -6.46 -1.37 -1.14
N SER A 209 -7.36 -0.56 -1.69
CA SER A 209 -7.38 -0.19 -3.10
C SER A 209 -7.68 1.29 -3.29
N GLU A 210 -7.05 1.89 -4.31
CA GLU A 210 -7.23 3.30 -4.64
C GLU A 210 -7.17 3.52 -6.14
N SER A 211 -8.03 4.40 -6.66
CA SER A 211 -8.01 4.82 -8.06
C SER A 211 -8.46 6.28 -8.15
N CYS A 212 -7.51 7.20 -8.05
CA CYS A 212 -7.74 8.64 -7.93
C CYS A 212 -7.02 9.48 -9.00
N ILE A 213 -6.59 8.87 -10.11
CA ILE A 213 -5.98 9.62 -11.21
C ILE A 213 -7.09 10.27 -12.03
N ASN A 214 -7.54 11.43 -11.59
CA ASN A 214 -8.53 12.27 -12.25
C ASN A 214 -8.17 13.76 -12.11
N PRO A 215 -8.77 14.66 -12.92
CA PRO A 215 -8.42 16.08 -12.92
C PRO A 215 -8.58 16.77 -11.57
N LEU A 216 -9.67 16.49 -10.85
CA LEU A 216 -9.93 17.13 -9.56
C LEU A 216 -8.91 16.74 -8.49
N SER A 217 -8.60 15.45 -8.39
CA SER A 217 -7.59 14.95 -7.45
C SER A 217 -6.21 15.53 -7.74
N LEU A 218 -5.78 15.51 -9.01
CA LEU A 218 -4.48 16.09 -9.41
C LEU A 218 -4.43 17.59 -9.08
N ALA A 219 -5.43 18.36 -9.48
CA ALA A 219 -5.49 19.79 -9.17
C ALA A 219 -5.48 20.06 -7.66
N GLY A 220 -6.21 19.27 -6.88
CA GLY A 220 -6.23 19.35 -5.42
C GLY A 220 -4.87 19.13 -4.78
N PHE A 221 -4.17 18.05 -5.13
CA PHE A 221 -2.84 17.73 -4.62
C PHE A 221 -1.76 18.70 -5.11
N ILE A 222 -1.88 19.24 -6.33
CA ILE A 222 -1.01 20.32 -6.85
C ILE A 222 -1.20 21.58 -5.99
N ARG A 223 -2.44 21.98 -5.72
CA ARG A 223 -2.74 23.15 -4.85
C ARG A 223 -2.26 22.94 -3.42
N ALA A 224 -2.28 21.70 -2.91
CA ALA A 224 -1.70 21.33 -1.63
C ALA A 224 -0.17 21.27 -1.64
N LYS A 225 0.50 21.52 -2.79
CA LYS A 225 1.96 21.46 -2.98
C LYS A 225 2.55 20.09 -2.60
N SER A 226 1.82 19.03 -2.86
CA SER A 226 2.22 17.66 -2.52
C SER A 226 2.78 16.88 -3.73
N ILE A 227 2.31 17.21 -4.95
CA ILE A 227 2.75 16.59 -6.21
C ILE A 227 4.00 17.29 -6.75
N ASN A 228 4.92 16.51 -7.29
CA ASN A 228 6.05 17.02 -8.06
C ASN A 228 5.54 17.59 -9.40
N THR A 229 5.63 18.91 -9.55
CA THR A 229 5.30 19.65 -10.78
C THR A 229 6.53 20.16 -11.52
N ASP A 230 7.76 19.90 -11.01
CA ASP A 230 8.98 20.40 -11.61
C ASP A 230 9.38 19.54 -12.82
N ASP A 231 9.55 18.25 -12.61
CA ASP A 231 10.00 17.29 -13.64
C ASP A 231 9.23 15.94 -13.62
N GLY A 232 8.26 15.80 -12.73
CA GLY A 232 7.41 14.61 -12.63
C GLY A 232 8.13 13.33 -12.17
N VAL A 233 9.31 13.42 -11.55
CA VAL A 233 10.08 12.24 -11.13
C VAL A 233 9.91 12.00 -9.63
N SER A 234 9.40 10.80 -9.28
CA SER A 234 9.43 10.31 -7.90
C SER A 234 10.82 9.81 -7.55
N ARG A 235 11.46 10.41 -6.54
CA ARG A 235 12.82 10.09 -6.10
C ARG A 235 12.96 10.16 -4.58
N PRO A 236 12.37 9.22 -3.83
CA PRO A 236 12.46 9.23 -2.37
C PRO A 236 13.89 9.33 -1.86
N PHE A 237 14.12 10.14 -0.82
CA PHE A 237 15.40 10.42 -0.19
C PHE A 237 16.47 11.13 -1.06
N ASP A 238 16.21 11.39 -2.35
CA ASP A 238 17.12 12.13 -3.21
C ASP A 238 17.11 13.62 -2.85
N ARG A 239 18.28 14.26 -2.95
CA ARG A 239 18.45 15.70 -2.67
C ARG A 239 17.54 16.59 -3.52
N ARG A 240 17.18 16.15 -4.72
CA ARG A 240 16.33 16.88 -5.70
C ARG A 240 14.85 16.54 -5.58
N ARG A 241 14.43 15.78 -4.54
CA ARG A 241 13.01 15.46 -4.35
C ARG A 241 12.18 16.74 -4.15
N SER A 242 11.01 16.80 -4.74
CA SER A 242 10.16 18.01 -4.72
C SER A 242 8.66 17.71 -4.60
N GLY A 243 8.28 16.47 -4.34
CA GLY A 243 6.88 16.04 -4.21
C GLY A 243 6.67 14.63 -4.71
N PHE A 244 5.50 14.07 -4.45
CA PHE A 244 5.19 12.71 -4.91
C PHE A 244 4.63 12.71 -6.35
N VAL A 245 4.62 11.54 -6.96
CA VAL A 245 3.88 11.22 -8.18
C VAL A 245 2.63 10.46 -7.77
N LEU A 246 1.43 10.91 -8.18
CA LEU A 246 0.19 10.22 -7.86
C LEU A 246 0.13 8.87 -8.60
N GLY A 247 -0.21 7.81 -7.86
CA GLY A 247 -0.42 6.48 -8.39
C GLY A 247 -1.76 5.88 -7.97
N GLU A 248 -2.12 4.76 -8.60
CA GLU A 248 -3.28 3.95 -8.25
C GLU A 248 -2.93 2.47 -8.21
N GLY A 249 -3.71 1.67 -7.51
CA GLY A 249 -3.48 0.23 -7.40
C GLY A 249 -4.28 -0.42 -6.29
N ALA A 250 -3.99 -1.69 -6.03
CA ALA A 250 -4.54 -2.46 -4.93
C ALA A 250 -3.55 -3.49 -4.43
N GLY A 251 -3.61 -3.78 -3.13
CA GLY A 251 -2.92 -4.89 -2.50
C GLY A 251 -3.86 -5.62 -1.55
N SER A 252 -3.87 -6.95 -1.64
CA SER A 252 -4.65 -7.83 -0.78
C SER A 252 -3.77 -8.95 -0.24
N LEU A 253 -3.87 -9.19 1.07
CA LEU A 253 -3.19 -10.27 1.77
C LEU A 253 -4.24 -11.19 2.38
N VAL A 254 -3.99 -12.50 2.36
CA VAL A 254 -4.68 -13.45 3.23
C VAL A 254 -3.87 -13.55 4.52
N VAL A 255 -4.49 -13.12 5.60
CA VAL A 255 -3.93 -13.13 6.95
C VAL A 255 -4.72 -14.12 7.78
N GLU A 256 -4.04 -15.01 8.49
CA GLU A 256 -4.73 -16.04 9.29
C GLU A 256 -3.98 -16.42 10.57
N SER A 257 -4.68 -17.08 11.48
CA SER A 257 -4.06 -17.66 12.66
C SER A 257 -3.07 -18.75 12.23
N LEU A 258 -1.94 -18.85 12.93
CA LEU A 258 -0.95 -19.91 12.66
C LEU A 258 -1.58 -21.31 12.77
N GLU A 259 -2.51 -21.50 13.71
CA GLU A 259 -3.23 -22.76 13.89
C GLU A 259 -4.05 -23.11 12.62
N SER A 260 -4.78 -22.17 12.05
CA SER A 260 -5.53 -22.34 10.81
C SER A 260 -4.60 -22.69 9.65
N ALA A 261 -3.52 -21.94 9.49
CA ALA A 261 -2.54 -22.15 8.42
C ALA A 261 -1.91 -23.55 8.48
N LEU A 262 -1.51 -23.99 9.68
CA LEU A 262 -0.93 -25.32 9.87
C LEU A 262 -1.95 -26.44 9.65
N ARG A 263 -3.19 -26.30 10.13
CA ARG A 263 -4.28 -27.28 9.97
C ARG A 263 -4.57 -27.56 8.50
N ARG A 264 -4.60 -26.52 7.64
CA ARG A 264 -4.81 -26.65 6.19
C ARG A 264 -3.54 -26.80 5.38
N LYS A 265 -2.36 -26.88 6.01
CA LYS A 265 -1.04 -27.00 5.37
C LYS A 265 -0.75 -25.88 4.38
N ALA A 266 -1.09 -24.65 4.76
CA ALA A 266 -0.85 -23.47 3.93
C ALA A 266 0.62 -23.19 3.71
N THR A 267 0.96 -22.60 2.57
CA THR A 267 2.24 -21.92 2.40
C THR A 267 2.23 -20.65 3.26
N ILE A 268 3.22 -20.47 4.11
CA ILE A 268 3.36 -19.27 4.95
C ILE A 268 4.49 -18.42 4.40
N TYR A 269 4.20 -17.15 4.15
CA TYR A 269 5.16 -16.16 3.63
C TYR A 269 5.94 -15.47 4.73
N ALA A 270 5.21 -15.00 5.75
CA ALA A 270 5.75 -14.25 6.88
C ALA A 270 4.81 -14.33 8.07
N GLU A 271 5.30 -14.00 9.27
CA GLU A 271 4.49 -13.72 10.45
C GLU A 271 4.38 -12.21 10.66
N ILE A 272 3.19 -11.72 10.99
CA ILE A 272 3.01 -10.34 11.45
C ILE A 272 3.32 -10.33 12.95
N LYS A 273 4.42 -9.69 13.32
CA LYS A 273 4.90 -9.66 14.71
C LYS A 273 4.40 -8.48 15.51
N GLY A 274 4.16 -7.37 14.82
CA GLY A 274 3.76 -6.16 15.50
C GLY A 274 3.06 -5.16 14.58
N TYR A 275 2.22 -4.36 15.20
CA TYR A 275 1.46 -3.29 14.59
C TYR A 275 1.52 -2.07 15.49
N GLY A 276 2.21 -1.04 15.06
CA GLY A 276 2.38 0.21 15.81
C GLY A 276 1.57 1.34 15.21
N LEU A 277 1.01 2.16 16.09
CA LEU A 277 0.13 3.27 15.77
C LEU A 277 0.53 4.52 16.56
N SER A 278 0.40 5.68 15.95
CA SER A 278 0.51 6.96 16.66
C SER A 278 -0.17 8.09 15.88
N SER A 279 -0.31 9.24 16.52
CA SER A 279 -0.74 10.47 15.87
C SER A 279 0.29 11.57 16.13
N ASP A 280 0.62 12.39 15.12
CA ASP A 280 1.50 13.54 15.28
C ASP A 280 0.87 14.64 16.15
N ALA A 281 -0.46 14.77 16.09
CA ALA A 281 -1.21 15.85 16.74
C ALA A 281 -0.59 17.24 16.47
N PHE A 282 -0.13 17.47 15.24
CA PHE A 282 0.67 18.64 14.85
C PHE A 282 -0.01 19.47 13.76
N HIS A 283 -0.22 18.91 12.57
CA HIS A 283 -0.77 19.62 11.42
C HIS A 283 -1.54 18.67 10.50
N ILE A 284 -2.52 19.18 9.73
CA ILE A 284 -3.39 18.34 8.89
C ILE A 284 -2.69 17.68 7.71
N THR A 285 -1.62 18.27 7.17
CA THR A 285 -0.92 17.74 5.97
C THR A 285 0.60 17.63 6.13
N SER A 286 1.19 18.27 7.13
CA SER A 286 2.64 18.26 7.35
C SER A 286 3.00 17.38 8.54
N PRO A 287 4.02 16.51 8.42
CA PRO A 287 4.53 15.77 9.57
C PRO A 287 5.24 16.69 10.56
N SER A 288 5.36 16.27 11.80
CA SER A 288 6.30 16.88 12.76
C SER A 288 7.72 16.64 12.26
N LEU A 289 8.54 17.71 12.22
CA LEU A 289 9.89 17.66 11.61
C LEU A 289 10.88 16.78 12.36
N ASP A 290 10.62 16.51 13.64
CA ASP A 290 11.40 15.58 14.47
C ASP A 290 11.03 14.11 14.25
N GLY A 291 9.99 13.83 13.45
CA GLY A 291 9.51 12.49 13.16
C GLY A 291 9.02 11.71 14.39
N GLU A 292 8.66 12.39 15.48
CA GLU A 292 8.32 11.75 16.75
C GLU A 292 7.12 10.80 16.64
N GLY A 293 6.10 11.15 15.84
CA GLY A 293 4.95 10.27 15.57
C GLY A 293 5.38 8.97 14.90
N ALA A 294 6.14 9.07 13.81
CA ALA A 294 6.69 7.91 13.10
C ALA A 294 7.58 7.05 14.01
N ARG A 295 8.43 7.70 14.85
CA ARG A 295 9.27 7.02 15.85
C ARG A 295 8.44 6.20 16.82
N ARG A 296 7.34 6.75 17.36
CA ARG A 296 6.45 6.05 18.30
C ARG A 296 5.75 4.86 17.64
N ALA A 297 5.31 5.00 16.39
CA ALA A 297 4.70 3.90 15.66
C ALA A 297 5.70 2.74 15.43
N MET A 298 6.92 3.02 14.97
CA MET A 298 7.96 2.00 14.82
C MET A 298 8.31 1.33 16.16
N LYS A 299 8.51 2.12 17.21
CA LYS A 299 8.81 1.60 18.55
C LYS A 299 7.72 0.66 19.06
N MET A 300 6.45 1.05 18.91
CA MET A 300 5.32 0.22 19.33
C MET A 300 5.26 -1.12 18.56
N ALA A 301 5.53 -1.11 17.24
CA ALA A 301 5.57 -2.34 16.44
C ALA A 301 6.68 -3.29 16.91
N ILE A 302 7.87 -2.76 17.20
CA ILE A 302 9.03 -3.52 17.70
C ILE A 302 8.75 -4.09 19.10
N GLU A 303 8.22 -3.29 20.02
CA GLU A 303 7.86 -3.72 21.36
C GLU A 303 6.77 -4.81 21.35
N MET A 304 5.74 -4.66 20.49
CA MET A 304 4.72 -5.69 20.31
C MET A 304 5.31 -6.99 19.77
N GLY A 305 6.28 -6.89 18.86
CA GLY A 305 7.01 -8.02 18.29
C GLY A 305 7.98 -8.69 19.30
N LYS A 306 8.29 -8.03 20.38
CA LYS A 306 9.26 -8.48 21.42
C LYS A 306 10.63 -8.79 20.82
N ILE A 307 11.11 -7.93 19.94
CA ILE A 307 12.43 -8.04 19.32
C ILE A 307 13.30 -6.84 19.71
N ASP A 308 14.59 -6.94 19.51
CA ASP A 308 15.48 -5.79 19.60
C ASP A 308 15.39 -4.95 18.30
N ALA A 309 15.48 -3.63 18.43
CA ALA A 309 15.49 -2.73 17.27
C ALA A 309 16.67 -3.00 16.33
N SER A 310 17.76 -3.52 16.85
CA SER A 310 18.93 -3.93 16.07
C SER A 310 18.70 -5.16 15.19
N ASP A 311 17.66 -5.98 15.46
CA ASP A 311 17.32 -7.15 14.66
C ASP A 311 16.62 -6.78 13.35
N VAL A 312 16.07 -5.57 13.24
CA VAL A 312 15.39 -5.09 12.03
C VAL A 312 16.40 -4.86 10.92
N GLY A 313 16.45 -5.71 9.90
CA GLY A 313 17.39 -5.60 8.78
C GLY A 313 16.94 -4.67 7.65
N TYR A 314 15.64 -4.44 7.50
CA TYR A 314 15.07 -3.65 6.40
C TYR A 314 13.91 -2.78 6.83
N VAL A 315 13.83 -1.58 6.27
CA VAL A 315 12.66 -0.69 6.33
C VAL A 315 12.17 -0.38 4.91
N ASN A 316 10.97 -0.81 4.60
CA ASN A 316 10.22 -0.28 3.46
C ASN A 316 9.58 1.03 3.92
N ALA A 317 10.18 2.12 3.50
CA ALA A 317 9.85 3.45 3.99
C ALA A 317 8.60 4.01 3.31
N HIS A 318 7.84 4.78 4.05
CA HIS A 318 6.75 5.57 3.48
C HIS A 318 7.24 6.55 2.43
N ALA A 319 8.38 7.16 2.64
CA ALA A 319 9.07 8.15 1.83
C ALA A 319 8.42 8.44 0.47
N THR A 320 7.72 9.55 0.41
CA THR A 320 6.89 9.95 -0.75
C THR A 320 7.61 10.84 -1.75
N SER A 321 8.93 11.03 -1.60
CA SER A 321 9.69 12.01 -2.40
C SER A 321 9.33 13.47 -2.06
N THR A 322 8.76 13.71 -0.87
CA THR A 322 8.51 15.06 -0.36
C THR A 322 9.66 15.53 0.53
N VAL A 323 9.94 16.84 0.50
CA VAL A 323 11.06 17.41 1.27
C VAL A 323 10.89 17.14 2.77
N LEU A 324 9.72 17.44 3.33
CA LEU A 324 9.45 17.33 4.75
C LEU A 324 9.20 15.90 5.21
N GLY A 325 8.46 15.11 4.42
CA GLY A 325 8.09 13.74 4.76
C GLY A 325 9.32 12.84 4.88
N ASP A 326 10.14 12.80 3.84
CA ASP A 326 11.34 11.95 3.80
C ASP A 326 12.36 12.36 4.87
N ARG A 327 12.46 13.68 5.18
CA ARG A 327 13.28 14.19 6.28
C ARG A 327 12.79 13.65 7.63
N ALA A 328 11.51 13.83 7.95
CA ALA A 328 10.93 13.39 9.21
C ALA A 328 11.07 11.89 9.41
N GLU A 329 10.84 11.09 8.35
CA GLU A 329 11.00 9.65 8.40
C GLU A 329 12.46 9.22 8.59
N SER A 330 13.43 9.86 7.90
CA SER A 330 14.86 9.58 8.11
C SER A 330 15.27 9.81 9.55
N HIS A 331 14.82 10.92 10.14
CA HIS A 331 15.07 11.23 11.56
C HIS A 331 14.48 10.16 12.49
N ALA A 332 13.24 9.76 12.25
CA ALA A 332 12.56 8.73 13.02
C ALA A 332 13.25 7.36 12.92
N ILE A 333 13.66 6.94 11.71
CA ILE A 333 14.39 5.69 11.47
C ILE A 333 15.73 5.72 12.22
N LYS A 334 16.49 6.81 12.08
CA LYS A 334 17.78 6.98 12.75
C LYS A 334 17.63 6.89 14.26
N ALA A 335 16.69 7.63 14.84
CA ALA A 335 16.47 7.67 16.29
C ALA A 335 15.96 6.33 16.86
N THR A 336 15.26 5.53 16.06
CA THR A 336 14.68 4.26 16.52
C THR A 336 15.62 3.08 16.33
N LEU A 337 16.30 3.00 15.17
CA LEU A 337 16.94 1.77 14.71
C LEU A 337 18.47 1.80 14.73
N LEU A 338 19.13 2.97 14.86
CA LEU A 338 20.58 3.03 14.89
C LEU A 338 21.23 2.97 16.28
N PRO A 339 20.58 3.36 17.41
CA PRO A 339 21.22 3.30 18.72
C PRO A 339 21.69 1.87 19.05
N GLY A 340 23.01 1.73 19.35
CA GLY A 340 23.62 0.44 19.69
C GLY A 340 23.78 -0.56 18.54
N ARG A 341 23.39 -0.19 17.33
CA ARG A 341 23.44 -1.08 16.17
C ARG A 341 24.84 -1.38 15.71
N ARG A 342 25.10 -2.65 15.35
CA ARG A 342 26.39 -3.12 14.80
C ARG A 342 26.28 -3.56 13.35
N GLU A 343 25.11 -3.98 12.91
CA GLU A 343 24.86 -4.48 11.56
C GLU A 343 24.25 -3.42 10.65
N GLU A 344 24.31 -3.61 9.33
CA GLU A 344 23.76 -2.68 8.36
C GLU A 344 22.22 -2.62 8.46
N LEU A 345 21.66 -1.41 8.39
CA LEU A 345 20.25 -1.16 8.21
C LEU A 345 20.00 -0.74 6.78
N PHE A 346 19.19 -1.50 6.05
CA PHE A 346 18.79 -1.15 4.69
C PHE A 346 17.45 -0.44 4.68
N VAL A 347 17.36 0.62 3.89
CA VAL A 347 16.14 1.40 3.70
C VAL A 347 15.90 1.61 2.22
N SER A 348 14.66 1.40 1.76
CA SER A 348 14.23 1.79 0.42
C SER A 348 12.76 2.20 0.39
N SER A 349 12.35 2.88 -0.67
CA SER A 349 10.95 3.19 -0.96
C SER A 349 10.61 2.74 -2.38
N ASN A 350 9.51 2.02 -2.53
CA ASN A 350 9.04 1.54 -3.82
C ASN A 350 8.37 2.64 -4.66
N LYS A 351 8.08 3.81 -4.04
CA LYS A 351 7.37 4.92 -4.68
C LYS A 351 8.14 5.58 -5.83
N GLY A 352 9.47 5.37 -5.90
CA GLY A 352 10.24 5.75 -7.08
C GLY A 352 9.80 5.02 -8.35
N ALA A 353 9.30 3.79 -8.21
CA ALA A 353 8.90 2.92 -9.32
C ALA A 353 7.39 2.95 -9.61
N ILE A 354 6.54 3.07 -8.59
CA ILE A 354 5.08 2.94 -8.72
C ILE A 354 4.31 4.24 -8.45
N GLY A 355 4.98 5.30 -7.98
CA GLY A 355 4.31 6.48 -7.46
C GLY A 355 3.69 6.23 -6.07
N HIS A 356 2.92 7.18 -5.59
CA HIS A 356 2.21 7.09 -4.31
C HIS A 356 0.76 6.65 -4.54
N LEU A 357 0.44 5.42 -4.16
CA LEU A 357 -0.87 4.79 -4.37
C LEU A 357 -1.90 5.20 -3.29
N LEU A 358 -1.66 6.29 -2.58
CA LEU A 358 -2.52 6.81 -1.50
C LEU A 358 -2.92 5.70 -0.50
N GLY A 359 -4.23 5.45 -0.33
CA GLY A 359 -4.71 4.43 0.60
C GLY A 359 -4.21 3.01 0.30
N ALA A 360 -3.96 2.67 -0.96
CA ALA A 360 -3.44 1.37 -1.35
C ALA A 360 -1.93 1.19 -1.10
N ALA A 361 -1.18 2.29 -0.87
CA ALA A 361 0.28 2.27 -0.78
C ALA A 361 0.79 1.26 0.24
N GLY A 362 0.32 1.36 1.50
CA GLY A 362 0.79 0.50 2.58
C GLY A 362 0.50 -0.99 2.35
N ALA A 363 -0.60 -1.33 1.68
CA ALA A 363 -0.93 -2.72 1.36
C ALA A 363 0.03 -3.31 0.31
N VAL A 364 0.30 -2.60 -0.78
CA VAL A 364 1.26 -3.02 -1.80
C VAL A 364 2.69 -3.06 -1.25
N GLU A 365 3.07 -2.06 -0.47
CA GLU A 365 4.41 -1.97 0.16
C GLU A 365 4.61 -3.07 1.21
N SER A 366 3.58 -3.45 1.97
CA SER A 366 3.60 -4.63 2.85
C SER A 366 3.84 -5.92 2.07
N ILE A 367 3.17 -6.10 0.93
CA ILE A 367 3.38 -7.25 0.04
C ILE A 367 4.84 -7.28 -0.44
N PHE A 368 5.39 -6.17 -0.92
CA PHE A 368 6.79 -6.11 -1.36
C PHE A 368 7.79 -6.29 -0.20
N THR A 369 7.44 -5.88 1.02
CA THR A 369 8.23 -6.14 2.22
C THR A 369 8.27 -7.64 2.55
N ILE A 370 7.14 -8.33 2.45
CA ILE A 370 7.03 -9.78 2.65
C ILE A 370 7.80 -10.52 1.56
N MET A 371 7.70 -10.08 0.30
CA MET A 371 8.48 -10.66 -0.79
C MET A 371 9.98 -10.45 -0.60
N ALA A 372 10.42 -9.31 -0.08
CA ALA A 372 11.82 -9.07 0.25
C ALA A 372 12.32 -10.03 1.34
N LEU A 373 11.52 -10.32 2.36
CA LEU A 373 11.83 -11.32 3.39
C LEU A 373 11.90 -12.75 2.82
N LYS A 374 10.90 -13.13 1.98
CA LYS A 374 10.83 -14.45 1.34
C LYS A 374 12.03 -14.71 0.46
N ASP A 375 12.30 -13.80 -0.46
CA ASP A 375 13.35 -13.98 -1.49
C ASP A 375 14.74 -13.56 -0.98
N ARG A 376 14.82 -12.91 0.19
CA ARG A 376 16.05 -12.32 0.76
C ARG A 376 16.68 -11.29 -0.19
N ILE A 377 15.85 -10.55 -0.91
CA ILE A 377 16.28 -9.53 -1.86
C ILE A 377 15.53 -8.24 -1.54
N ILE A 378 16.27 -7.22 -1.13
CA ILE A 378 15.71 -5.91 -0.81
C ILE A 378 15.72 -5.06 -2.09
N PRO A 379 14.55 -4.54 -2.54
CA PRO A 379 14.49 -3.67 -3.71
C PRO A 379 15.15 -2.32 -3.43
N HIS A 380 15.73 -1.72 -4.45
CA HIS A 380 16.32 -0.39 -4.36
C HIS A 380 15.27 0.71 -4.57
N THR A 381 15.60 1.92 -4.16
CA THR A 381 14.82 3.12 -4.44
C THR A 381 15.15 3.62 -5.84
N LEU A 382 14.21 3.49 -6.76
CA LEU A 382 14.40 3.99 -8.13
C LEU A 382 14.55 5.52 -8.12
N ASN A 383 15.41 6.05 -9.01
CA ASN A 383 15.74 7.47 -9.14
C ASN A 383 16.52 8.08 -7.97
N LEU A 384 16.90 7.32 -6.96
CA LEU A 384 17.77 7.78 -5.89
C LEU A 384 19.23 7.75 -6.37
N THR A 385 19.81 8.92 -6.59
CA THR A 385 21.20 9.08 -7.07
C THR A 385 22.10 9.82 -6.10
N ASP A 386 21.54 10.76 -5.34
CA ASP A 386 22.25 11.59 -4.37
C ASP A 386 21.40 11.69 -3.08
N VAL A 387 21.71 10.82 -2.10
CA VAL A 387 21.03 10.82 -0.82
C VAL A 387 21.26 12.14 -0.10
N GLY A 388 20.20 12.79 0.34
CA GLY A 388 20.39 14.03 1.09
C GLY A 388 19.12 14.81 1.33
N GLY A 389 19.28 15.82 2.18
CA GLY A 389 18.27 16.80 2.49
C GLY A 389 18.17 17.89 1.44
N ALA A 390 17.09 18.66 1.52
CA ALA A 390 16.96 19.92 0.81
C ALA A 390 18.04 20.92 1.30
N LYS A 391 18.17 22.03 0.59
CA LYS A 391 19.16 23.07 0.98
C LYS A 391 18.94 23.50 2.45
N GLY A 392 19.97 23.29 3.27
CA GLY A 392 19.97 23.60 4.71
C GLY A 392 19.72 22.40 5.62
N ASP A 393 19.44 21.21 5.11
CA ASP A 393 19.38 20.00 5.93
C ASP A 393 20.80 19.51 6.29
N ASP A 394 20.96 19.07 7.54
CA ASP A 394 22.19 18.43 8.01
C ASP A 394 22.21 16.95 7.60
N TYR A 395 23.08 16.59 6.65
CA TYR A 395 23.21 15.21 6.17
C TYR A 395 23.58 14.25 7.30
N GLU A 396 24.55 14.61 8.14
CA GLU A 396 25.02 13.75 9.23
C GLU A 396 23.91 13.50 10.26
N ALA A 397 23.15 14.53 10.59
CA ALA A 397 22.05 14.40 11.54
C ALA A 397 20.90 13.52 11.01
N LEU A 398 20.62 13.57 9.71
CA LEU A 398 19.42 12.97 9.14
C LEU A 398 19.67 11.63 8.43
N PHE A 399 20.75 11.49 7.67
CA PHE A 399 20.90 10.40 6.70
C PHE A 399 22.11 9.50 6.96
N SER A 400 23.11 9.94 7.71
CA SER A 400 24.29 9.13 7.99
C SER A 400 23.96 7.88 8.82
N GLY A 401 24.69 6.79 8.55
CA GLY A 401 24.51 5.51 9.24
C GLY A 401 23.36 4.64 8.71
N ILE A 402 22.57 5.16 7.76
CA ILE A 402 21.49 4.41 7.09
C ILE A 402 21.98 4.01 5.70
N ASN A 403 21.75 2.75 5.33
CA ASN A 403 22.07 2.24 4.00
C ASN A 403 20.85 2.40 3.07
N PHE A 404 20.69 3.60 2.50
CA PHE A 404 19.67 3.83 1.48
C PHE A 404 20.05 3.11 0.18
N LEU A 405 19.25 2.12 -0.22
CA LEU A 405 19.57 1.32 -1.39
C LEU A 405 19.35 2.10 -2.68
N GLN A 406 20.43 2.23 -3.45
CA GLN A 406 20.49 2.90 -4.74
C GLN A 406 20.84 1.89 -5.84
N LYS A 407 20.56 2.23 -7.09
CA LYS A 407 21.03 1.57 -8.31
C LYS A 407 20.53 0.13 -8.56
N GLN A 408 20.59 -0.77 -7.57
CA GLN A 408 20.23 -2.17 -7.75
C GLN A 408 19.74 -2.82 -6.45
N PRO A 409 18.91 -3.88 -6.55
CA PRO A 409 18.48 -4.64 -5.38
C PRO A 409 19.65 -5.27 -4.62
N ARG A 410 19.47 -5.48 -3.34
CA ARG A 410 20.49 -6.07 -2.45
C ARG A 410 20.07 -7.45 -1.96
N LYS A 411 20.84 -8.47 -2.26
CA LYS A 411 20.69 -9.78 -1.63
C LYS A 411 21.18 -9.72 -0.18
N HIS A 412 20.38 -10.21 0.77
CA HIS A 412 20.68 -10.21 2.20
C HIS A 412 20.21 -11.49 2.87
N GLU A 413 21.08 -12.50 2.92
CA GLU A 413 20.76 -13.87 3.40
C GLU A 413 20.27 -13.88 4.84
N GLY A 414 20.80 -12.99 5.70
CA GLY A 414 20.43 -12.87 7.12
C GLY A 414 19.11 -12.11 7.37
N LEU A 415 18.41 -11.61 6.33
CA LEU A 415 17.20 -10.82 6.50
C LEU A 415 16.11 -11.62 7.21
N ARG A 416 15.78 -11.23 8.42
CA ARG A 416 14.79 -11.88 9.28
C ARG A 416 13.60 -10.98 9.59
N TYR A 417 13.84 -9.75 9.98
CA TYR A 417 12.79 -8.79 10.35
C TYR A 417 12.80 -7.57 9.41
N ALA A 418 11.62 -7.13 9.03
CA ALA A 418 11.44 -5.92 8.23
C ALA A 418 10.25 -5.10 8.72
N LEU A 419 10.38 -3.78 8.63
CA LEU A 419 9.31 -2.81 8.89
C LEU A 419 8.72 -2.31 7.58
N CYS A 420 7.41 -2.09 7.57
CA CYS A 420 6.71 -1.33 6.54
C CYS A 420 6.01 -0.13 7.18
N ASN A 421 6.43 1.07 6.81
CA ASN A 421 5.91 2.32 7.33
C ASN A 421 4.85 2.91 6.40
N SER A 422 3.79 3.48 6.96
CA SER A 422 2.85 4.31 6.24
C SER A 422 2.37 5.48 7.11
N PHE A 423 2.49 6.69 6.57
CA PHE A 423 2.12 7.93 7.27
C PHE A 423 1.09 8.69 6.44
N GLY A 424 0.00 9.13 7.06
CA GLY A 424 -1.13 9.74 6.38
C GLY A 424 -1.36 11.19 6.78
N PHE A 425 -1.98 11.94 5.89
CA PHE A 425 -2.58 13.24 6.25
C PHE A 425 -3.49 13.08 7.46
N GLY A 426 -3.55 14.10 8.30
CA GLY A 426 -4.17 14.03 9.62
C GLY A 426 -3.19 13.61 10.72
N GLY A 427 -1.92 13.35 10.37
CA GLY A 427 -0.87 12.94 11.32
C GLY A 427 -0.98 11.49 11.77
N VAL A 428 -1.62 10.62 10.99
CA VAL A 428 -1.71 9.19 11.28
C VAL A 428 -0.41 8.51 10.91
N ASN A 429 0.21 7.82 11.85
CA ASN A 429 1.43 7.04 11.63
C ASN A 429 1.18 5.56 11.93
N THR A 430 1.63 4.69 11.03
CA THR A 430 1.51 3.24 11.18
C THR A 430 2.80 2.55 10.80
N CYS A 431 3.10 1.46 11.49
CA CYS A 431 4.22 0.59 11.19
C CYS A 431 3.82 -0.86 11.39
N LEU A 432 4.07 -1.70 10.40
CA LEU A 432 3.93 -3.15 10.49
C LEU A 432 5.31 -3.79 10.60
N LEU A 433 5.47 -4.73 11.54
CA LEU A 433 6.67 -5.55 11.69
C LEU A 433 6.37 -6.95 11.17
N PHE A 434 7.17 -7.39 10.19
CA PHE A 434 7.11 -8.74 9.62
C PHE A 434 8.37 -9.53 10.00
N GLU A 435 8.17 -10.82 10.30
CA GLU A 435 9.24 -11.82 10.44
C GLU A 435 9.17 -12.80 9.29
N ARG A 436 10.32 -13.08 8.66
CA ARG A 436 10.44 -14.14 7.67
C ARG A 436 10.02 -15.48 8.27
N TRP A 437 9.13 -16.19 7.59
CA TRP A 437 8.76 -17.53 8.02
C TRP A 437 9.95 -18.48 7.89
N GLN A 438 10.21 -19.21 8.95
CA GLN A 438 11.18 -20.31 8.98
C GLN A 438 10.38 -21.56 9.31
N HIS A 439 10.48 -22.57 8.46
CA HIS A 439 9.96 -23.89 8.85
C HIS A 439 10.74 -24.31 10.08
N ASP A 440 10.06 -24.53 11.21
CA ASP A 440 10.66 -25.19 12.34
C ASP A 440 11.16 -26.55 11.83
N MET A 441 12.50 -26.76 11.85
CA MET A 441 13.15 -28.03 11.51
C MET A 441 12.82 -29.09 12.53
#